data_19c55b8406c02ba0e449efbfa68ebde4
#
_entry.id   19c55b8406c02ba0e449efbfa68ebde4
#
_cell.length_a   1.000
_cell.length_b   1.000
_cell.length_c   1.000
_cell.angle_alpha   90.00
_cell.angle_beta   90.00
_cell.angle_gamma   90.00
#
_symmetry.space_group_name_H-M   'P 1'
#
loop_
_entity.id
_entity.type
_entity.pdbx_description
1 polymer ?
#
loop_
_entity_poly.entity_id
_entity_poly.type
_entity_poly.pdbx_seq_one_letter_code
_entity_poly.pdbx_strand_id
1 'polypeptide(L)' 'METVFEYIEPFEKFLIILNRNGISIHDVVYFQAYREFLEMRSRDVLYWVCLDTLAGKYSLSIGTMRRKFRKFSERLA' A
#
# COMPACT_ATOMS: atom_id res chain seq x y z
N MET A 1 10.80 4.81 29.18
CA MET A 1 10.05 5.24 27.99
C MET A 1 10.86 4.91 26.75
N GLU A 2 10.23 4.29 25.77
CA GLU A 2 10.91 3.87 24.56
C GLU A 2 11.13 5.05 23.62
N THR A 3 12.34 5.16 23.04
CA THR A 3 12.62 6.20 22.05
C THR A 3 12.09 5.75 20.69
N VAL A 4 11.98 6.71 19.76
CA VAL A 4 11.61 6.39 18.38
C VAL A 4 12.58 5.37 17.78
N PHE A 5 13.88 5.55 18.03
CA PHE A 5 14.91 4.64 17.55
C PHE A 5 14.68 3.22 18.07
N GLU A 6 14.46 3.08 19.37
CA GLU A 6 14.25 1.76 19.99
C GLU A 6 13.00 1.06 19.44
N TYR A 7 11.97 1.84 19.13
CA TYR A 7 10.73 1.30 18.57
C TYR A 7 10.92 0.81 17.14
N ILE A 8 11.67 1.54 16.33
CA ILE A 8 11.84 1.23 14.90
C ILE A 8 12.97 0.24 14.64
N GLU A 9 14.01 0.23 15.47
CA GLU A 9 15.19 -0.60 15.27
C GLU A 9 14.89 -2.08 14.92
N PRO A 10 13.95 -2.76 15.62
CA PRO A 10 13.64 -4.15 15.29
C PRO A 10 13.13 -4.37 13.87
N PHE A 11 12.66 -3.32 13.23
CA PHE A 11 12.09 -3.37 11.88
C PHE A 11 13.06 -2.88 10.81
N GLU A 12 14.30 -2.58 11.18
CA GLU A 12 15.28 -1.97 10.27
C GLU A 12 15.43 -2.74 8.96
N LYS A 13 15.66 -4.04 9.03
CA LYS A 13 15.85 -4.88 7.84
C LYS A 13 14.62 -4.86 6.96
N PHE A 14 13.45 -4.91 7.57
CA PHE A 14 12.18 -4.86 6.87
C PHE A 14 12.01 -3.55 6.12
N LEU A 15 12.30 -2.43 6.78
CA LEU A 15 12.19 -1.10 6.19
C LEU A 15 13.18 -0.92 5.03
N ILE A 16 14.40 -1.44 5.18
CA ILE A 16 15.41 -1.38 4.12
C ILE A 16 14.92 -2.14 2.88
N ILE A 17 14.35 -3.32 3.07
CA ILE A 17 13.81 -4.11 1.95
C ILE A 17 12.68 -3.36 1.26
N LEU A 18 11.75 -2.76 2.00
CA LEU A 18 10.68 -1.98 1.42
C LEU A 18 11.22 -0.80 0.61
N ASN A 19 12.17 -0.07 1.17
CA ASN A 19 12.75 1.08 0.51
C ASN A 19 13.48 0.68 -0.77
N ARG A 20 14.22 -0.43 -0.75
CA ARG A 20 14.93 -0.97 -1.91
C ARG A 20 13.97 -1.30 -3.05
N ASN A 21 12.74 -1.69 -2.72
CA ASN A 21 11.71 -2.02 -3.69
C ASN A 21 10.83 -0.81 -4.06
N GLY A 22 11.26 0.39 -3.67
CA GLY A 22 10.55 1.62 -4.01
C GLY A 22 9.28 1.86 -3.22
N ILE A 23 9.11 1.18 -2.09
CA ILE A 23 7.97 1.35 -1.20
C ILE A 23 8.44 2.17 -0.01
N SER A 24 7.83 3.35 0.20
CA SER A 24 8.15 4.18 1.35
C SER A 24 7.24 3.82 2.52
N ILE A 25 7.65 4.24 3.73
CA ILE A 25 6.81 4.04 4.91
C ILE A 25 5.48 4.80 4.77
N HIS A 26 5.43 5.87 3.97
CA HIS A 26 4.20 6.60 3.71
C HIS A 26 3.18 5.78 2.93
N ASP A 27 3.64 4.81 2.14
CA ASP A 27 2.75 3.96 1.35
C ASP A 27 2.04 2.93 2.22
N VAL A 28 2.55 2.66 3.42
CA VAL A 28 1.95 1.67 4.33
C VAL A 28 0.50 2.01 4.67
N VAL A 29 0.18 3.31 4.75
CA VAL A 29 -1.19 3.73 5.05
C VAL A 29 -2.18 3.28 3.98
N TYR A 30 -1.71 2.97 2.77
CA TYR A 30 -2.54 2.51 1.67
C TYR A 30 -2.64 1.00 1.58
N PHE A 31 -2.01 0.24 2.47
CA PHE A 31 -2.19 -1.21 2.54
C PHE A 31 -3.64 -1.57 2.83
N GLN A 32 -4.31 -0.76 3.64
CA GLN A 32 -5.73 -0.96 3.92
C GLN A 32 -6.55 -0.85 2.64
N ALA A 33 -6.25 0.14 1.80
CA ALA A 33 -6.92 0.31 0.51
C ALA A 33 -6.67 -0.89 -0.40
N TYR A 34 -5.45 -1.42 -0.39
CA TYR A 34 -5.11 -2.59 -1.21
C TYR A 34 -5.86 -3.84 -0.74
N ARG A 35 -6.00 -4.03 0.57
CA ARG A 35 -6.80 -5.14 1.11
C ARG A 35 -8.26 -5.02 0.68
N GLU A 36 -8.83 -3.82 0.75
CA GLU A 36 -10.19 -3.57 0.29
C GLU A 36 -10.32 -3.85 -1.21
N PHE A 37 -9.32 -3.46 -1.99
CA PHE A 37 -9.29 -3.74 -3.43
C PHE A 37 -9.32 -5.25 -3.70
N LEU A 38 -8.48 -6.03 -3.02
CA LEU A 38 -8.46 -7.48 -3.19
C LEU A 38 -9.79 -8.11 -2.80
N GLU A 39 -10.42 -7.62 -1.74
CA GLU A 39 -11.72 -8.11 -1.32
C GLU A 39 -12.80 -7.80 -2.36
N MET A 40 -12.83 -6.58 -2.88
CA MET A 40 -13.78 -6.20 -3.92
C MET A 40 -13.59 -7.05 -5.18
N ARG A 41 -12.33 -7.29 -5.58
CA ARG A 41 -12.05 -8.15 -6.73
C ARG A 41 -12.49 -9.60 -6.49
N SER A 42 -12.39 -10.09 -5.27
CA SER A 42 -12.84 -11.44 -4.93
C SER A 42 -14.37 -11.58 -5.05
N ARG A 43 -15.08 -10.46 -4.99
CA ARG A 43 -16.54 -10.40 -5.16
C ARG A 43 -16.93 -10.05 -6.60
N ASP A 44 -16.00 -10.15 -7.54
CA ASP A 44 -16.22 -9.85 -8.95
C ASP A 44 -16.60 -8.39 -9.25
N VAL A 45 -16.21 -7.46 -8.39
CA VAL A 45 -16.37 -6.04 -8.68
C VAL A 45 -15.39 -5.65 -9.78
N LEU A 46 -15.87 -4.92 -10.77
CA LEU A 46 -15.04 -4.53 -11.91
C LEU A 46 -13.83 -3.70 -11.46
N TYR A 47 -12.70 -3.94 -12.10
CA TYR A 47 -11.42 -3.32 -11.76
C TYR A 47 -11.53 -1.79 -11.65
N TRP A 48 -12.13 -1.14 -12.64
CA TRP A 48 -12.26 0.32 -12.64
C TRP A 48 -13.17 0.84 -11.53
N VAL A 49 -14.20 0.07 -11.17
CA VAL A 49 -15.09 0.42 -10.08
C VAL A 49 -14.34 0.36 -8.75
N CYS A 50 -13.49 -0.64 -8.57
CA CYS A 50 -12.64 -0.73 -7.38
C CYS A 50 -11.73 0.49 -7.26
N LEU A 51 -11.04 0.84 -8.34
CA LEU A 51 -10.12 1.97 -8.34
C LEU A 51 -10.85 3.29 -8.07
N ASP A 52 -11.97 3.52 -8.73
CA ASP A 52 -12.75 4.74 -8.56
C ASP A 52 -13.25 4.90 -7.13
N THR A 53 -13.81 3.84 -6.57
CA THR A 53 -14.34 3.84 -5.21
C THR A 53 -13.25 4.13 -4.19
N LEU A 54 -12.11 3.44 -4.30
CA LEU A 54 -11.03 3.57 -3.33
C LEU A 54 -10.25 4.87 -3.50
N ALA A 55 -10.09 5.33 -4.72
CA ALA A 55 -9.48 6.64 -4.97
C ALA A 55 -10.29 7.74 -4.32
N GLY A 56 -11.62 7.70 -4.45
CA GLY A 56 -12.51 8.65 -3.77
C GLY A 56 -12.40 8.55 -2.25
N LYS A 57 -12.42 7.33 -1.71
CA LYS A 57 -12.33 7.11 -0.27
C LYS A 57 -11.03 7.63 0.34
N TYR A 58 -9.92 7.47 -0.36
CA TYR A 58 -8.59 7.86 0.13
C TYR A 58 -8.11 9.19 -0.44
N SER A 59 -8.98 9.92 -1.14
CA SER A 59 -8.70 11.25 -1.70
C SER A 59 -7.49 11.26 -2.63
N LEU A 60 -7.36 10.24 -3.47
CA LEU A 60 -6.32 10.14 -4.47
C LEU A 60 -6.93 10.10 -5.87
N SER A 61 -6.13 10.42 -6.89
CA SER A 61 -6.55 10.20 -8.27
C SER A 61 -6.54 8.70 -8.57
N ILE A 62 -7.35 8.28 -9.55
CA ILE A 62 -7.40 6.88 -10.00
C ILE A 62 -6.01 6.43 -10.45
N GLY A 63 -5.29 7.28 -11.20
CA GLY A 63 -3.95 6.95 -11.66
C GLY A 63 -2.95 6.71 -10.53
N THR A 64 -3.02 7.54 -9.48
CA THR A 64 -2.16 7.38 -8.31
C THR A 64 -2.49 6.09 -7.57
N MET A 65 -3.78 5.81 -7.37
CA MET A 65 -4.22 4.59 -6.70
C MET A 65 -3.78 3.35 -7.48
N ARG A 66 -3.93 3.37 -8.80
CA ARG A 66 -3.50 2.27 -9.66
C ARG A 66 -2.00 2.01 -9.55
N ARG A 67 -1.19 3.08 -9.53
CA ARG A 67 0.27 2.94 -9.38
C ARG A 67 0.65 2.33 -8.05
N LYS A 68 -0.02 2.73 -6.96
CA LYS A 68 0.24 2.17 -5.64
C LYS A 68 -0.12 0.68 -5.58
N PHE A 69 -1.26 0.30 -6.12
CA PHE A 69 -1.69 -1.10 -6.14
C PHE A 69 -0.76 -1.96 -7.01
N ARG A 70 -0.32 -1.43 -8.14
CA ARG A 70 0.64 -2.10 -9.00
C ARG A 70 1.94 -2.37 -8.24
N LYS A 71 2.41 -1.37 -7.48
CA LYS A 71 3.63 -1.51 -6.69
C LYS A 71 3.48 -2.59 -5.63
N PHE A 72 2.35 -2.61 -4.92
CA PHE A 72 2.10 -3.61 -3.89
C PHE A 72 1.98 -5.03 -4.45
N SER A 73 1.61 -5.19 -5.70
CA SER A 73 1.49 -6.48 -6.35
C SER A 73 2.82 -7.03 -6.87
N GLU A 74 3.86 -6.22 -6.92
CA GLU A 74 5.18 -6.65 -7.40
C GLU A 74 5.86 -7.54 -6.37
N ARG A 75 6.72 -8.45 -6.86
CA ARG A 75 7.53 -9.28 -5.98
C ARG A 75 8.67 -8.48 -5.40
N LEU A 76 9.07 -8.83 -4.19
CA LEU A 76 10.25 -8.21 -3.57
C LEU A 76 11.51 -8.59 -4.32
N ALA A 77 12.35 -7.61 -4.53
CA ALA A 77 13.66 -7.81 -5.13
C ALA A 77 14.69 -8.24 -4.07
#